data_d1ddb95571fb8f39feca4ac8abe1a154
#
_entry.id   d1ddb95571fb8f39feca4ac8abe1a154
#
_cell.length_a   1.000
_cell.length_b   1.000
_cell.length_c   1.000
_cell.angle_alpha   90.00
_cell.angle_beta   90.00
_cell.angle_gamma   90.00
#
_symmetry.space_group_name_H-M   'P 1'
#
loop_
_entity.id
_entity.type
_entity.pdbx_description
1 polymer ?
#
loop_
_entity_poly.entity_id
_entity_poly.type
_entity_poly.pdbx_seq_one_letter_code
_entity_poly.pdbx_strand_id
1 'polypeptide(L)'
;PYIGSAEALACASIAGSFLHDAFCAIWLFGYMGVRGRLKDTLAALKTRSGKVVIAGALLGGPIGMTGYVLAINNIGAAYTAIISAFYPAVGAFLSFVLLKEKMGKGQILSLLVALCGVMTMGYLSAGSSEIANAPLGLLGAVLTVIGWGSEAVLCAWGMKDDAVDDETALQIRETTSALVYGVLVLPLFGAWHFTLGAIPSMPTLIIALAGLAGTASYLFYYKGIAAIGAARAMALNIS
;
A
#
# COMPACT_ATOMS: atom_id res chain seq x y z
N PRO A 1 -14.40 -19.77 -18.35
CA PRO A 1 -13.33 -20.08 -19.29
C PRO A 1 -11.98 -19.43 -18.93
N TYR A 2 -11.89 -18.62 -17.85
CA TYR A 2 -10.68 -17.88 -17.49
C TYR A 2 -9.90 -18.51 -16.31
N ILE A 3 -10.41 -19.54 -15.67
CA ILE A 3 -9.75 -20.14 -14.51
C ILE A 3 -8.47 -20.86 -14.95
N GLY A 4 -7.31 -20.38 -14.48
CA GLY A 4 -6.01 -20.98 -14.71
C GLY A 4 -5.16 -20.39 -15.85
N SER A 5 -5.64 -19.37 -16.58
CA SER A 5 -4.80 -18.65 -17.55
C SER A 5 -3.95 -17.58 -16.84
N ALA A 6 -2.74 -17.29 -17.35
CA ALA A 6 -1.89 -16.22 -16.84
C ALA A 6 -2.61 -14.85 -16.89
N GLU A 7 -3.41 -14.63 -17.92
CA GLU A 7 -4.25 -13.42 -18.06
C GLU A 7 -5.30 -13.33 -16.96
N ALA A 8 -5.97 -14.43 -16.61
CA ALA A 8 -6.95 -14.46 -15.53
C ALA A 8 -6.29 -14.19 -14.16
N LEU A 9 -5.10 -14.74 -13.93
CA LEU A 9 -4.34 -14.47 -12.70
C LEU A 9 -3.93 -13.00 -12.59
N ALA A 10 -3.46 -12.39 -13.68
CA ALA A 10 -3.13 -10.97 -13.73
C ALA A 10 -4.36 -10.09 -13.47
N CYS A 11 -5.49 -10.37 -14.15
CA CYS A 11 -6.75 -9.67 -13.94
C CYS A 11 -7.27 -9.82 -12.50
N ALA A 12 -7.20 -11.03 -11.92
CA ALA A 12 -7.63 -11.30 -10.55
C ALA A 12 -6.83 -10.49 -9.53
N SER A 13 -5.51 -10.42 -9.71
CA SER A 13 -4.63 -9.68 -8.82
C SER A 13 -4.90 -8.17 -8.87
N ILE A 14 -5.03 -7.61 -10.08
CA ILE A 14 -5.33 -6.18 -10.29
C ILE A 14 -6.75 -5.86 -9.77
N ALA A 15 -7.73 -6.69 -10.08
CA ALA A 15 -9.10 -6.55 -9.58
C ALA A 15 -9.16 -6.63 -8.05
N GLY A 16 -8.40 -7.56 -7.46
CA GLY A 16 -8.28 -7.71 -6.01
C GLY A 16 -7.72 -6.46 -5.34
N SER A 17 -6.65 -5.88 -5.89
CA SER A 17 -6.07 -4.63 -5.39
C SER A 17 -7.06 -3.46 -5.49
N PHE A 18 -7.73 -3.32 -6.63
CA PHE A 18 -8.78 -2.31 -6.82
C PHE A 18 -9.92 -2.49 -5.81
N LEU A 19 -10.47 -3.70 -5.70
CA LEU A 19 -11.59 -3.98 -4.79
C LEU A 19 -11.21 -3.74 -3.33
N HIS A 20 -10.01 -4.13 -2.93
CA HIS A 20 -9.51 -3.85 -1.57
C HIS A 20 -9.50 -2.34 -1.28
N ASP A 21 -8.83 -1.55 -2.11
CA ASP A 21 -8.72 -0.10 -1.91
C ASP A 21 -10.08 0.60 -2.05
N ALA A 22 -10.95 0.13 -2.96
CA ALA A 22 -12.30 0.64 -3.11
C ALA A 22 -13.16 0.37 -1.86
N PHE A 23 -13.09 -0.83 -1.29
CA PHE A 23 -13.78 -1.13 -0.03
C PHE A 23 -13.20 -0.35 1.15
N CYS A 24 -11.86 -0.21 1.25
CA CYS A 24 -11.25 0.65 2.25
C CYS A 24 -11.75 2.10 2.13
N ALA A 25 -11.78 2.65 0.92
CA ALA A 25 -12.31 3.99 0.66
C ALA A 25 -13.78 4.13 1.05
N ILE A 26 -14.62 3.11 0.77
CA ILE A 26 -16.05 3.09 1.13
C ILE A 26 -16.21 3.04 2.66
N TRP A 27 -15.47 2.17 3.36
CA TRP A 27 -15.51 2.08 4.81
C TRP A 27 -15.08 3.39 5.49
N LEU A 28 -14.00 4.00 4.99
CA LEU A 28 -13.53 5.31 5.47
C LEU A 28 -14.55 6.40 5.16
N PHE A 29 -15.16 6.38 3.99
CA PHE A 29 -16.21 7.34 3.65
C PHE A 29 -17.39 7.24 4.63
N GLY A 30 -17.81 6.04 4.96
CA GLY A 30 -18.81 5.80 6.00
C GLY A 30 -18.36 6.30 7.37
N TYR A 31 -17.14 5.96 7.79
CA TYR A 31 -16.54 6.39 9.05
C TYR A 31 -16.47 7.92 9.17
N MET A 32 -15.89 8.59 8.17
CA MET A 32 -15.79 10.06 8.13
C MET A 32 -17.16 10.72 8.03
N GLY A 33 -18.11 10.06 7.34
CA GLY A 33 -19.50 10.52 7.24
C GLY A 33 -20.22 10.54 8.59
N VAL A 34 -20.13 9.45 9.35
CA VAL A 34 -20.71 9.36 10.70
C VAL A 34 -20.09 10.40 11.65
N ARG A 35 -18.81 10.71 11.47
CA ARG A 35 -18.12 11.76 12.26
C ARG A 35 -18.36 13.18 11.75
N GLY A 36 -19.10 13.36 10.66
CA GLY A 36 -19.36 14.68 10.06
C GLY A 36 -18.14 15.35 9.40
N ARG A 37 -17.08 14.57 9.09
CA ARG A 37 -15.75 15.07 8.68
C ARG A 37 -15.46 14.97 7.17
N LEU A 38 -16.43 14.60 6.34
CA LEU A 38 -16.25 14.53 4.88
C LEU A 38 -15.83 15.87 4.26
N LYS A 39 -16.24 16.99 4.88
CA LYS A 39 -15.83 18.35 4.43
C LYS A 39 -14.34 18.61 4.62
N ASP A 40 -13.73 18.00 5.63
CA ASP A 40 -12.29 18.13 5.93
C ASP A 40 -11.49 17.54 4.77
N THR A 41 -11.87 16.35 4.28
CA THR A 41 -11.25 15.71 3.12
C THR A 41 -11.35 16.59 1.87
N LEU A 42 -12.53 17.14 1.58
CA LEU A 42 -12.74 18.01 0.42
C LEU A 42 -11.93 19.32 0.52
N ALA A 43 -11.81 19.88 1.72
CA ALA A 43 -10.98 21.05 1.96
C ALA A 43 -9.49 20.73 1.80
N ALA A 44 -9.03 19.60 2.37
CA ALA A 44 -7.65 19.14 2.30
C ALA A 44 -7.17 18.91 0.87
N LEU A 45 -8.00 18.39 -0.03
CA LEU A 45 -7.65 18.19 -1.45
C LEU A 45 -7.22 19.47 -2.18
N LYS A 46 -7.66 20.64 -1.72
CA LYS A 46 -7.29 21.92 -2.31
C LYS A 46 -5.96 22.46 -1.78
N THR A 47 -5.45 21.91 -0.68
CA THR A 47 -4.21 22.35 -0.03
C THR A 47 -2.97 21.73 -0.68
N ARG A 48 -1.80 22.33 -0.39
CA ARG A 48 -0.50 21.75 -0.79
C ARG A 48 -0.30 20.39 -0.13
N SER A 49 -0.65 20.26 1.13
CA SER A 49 -0.50 19.06 1.94
C SER A 49 -1.36 17.92 1.42
N GLY A 50 -2.62 18.17 1.08
CA GLY A 50 -3.48 17.16 0.43
C GLY A 50 -2.92 16.68 -0.91
N LYS A 51 -2.33 17.58 -1.73
CA LYS A 51 -1.67 17.19 -2.99
C LYS A 51 -0.43 16.32 -2.76
N VAL A 52 0.31 16.55 -1.68
CA VAL A 52 1.45 15.69 -1.30
C VAL A 52 0.97 14.30 -0.89
N VAL A 53 -0.13 14.22 -0.13
CA VAL A 53 -0.77 12.92 0.20
C VAL A 53 -1.24 12.18 -1.06
N ILE A 54 -1.85 12.89 -2.02
CA ILE A 54 -2.23 12.31 -3.32
C ILE A 54 -0.99 11.73 -4.03
N ALA A 55 0.13 12.46 -4.06
CA ALA A 55 1.36 11.96 -4.67
C ALA A 55 1.89 10.70 -3.95
N GLY A 56 1.83 10.68 -2.62
CA GLY A 56 2.12 9.48 -1.82
C GLY A 56 1.22 8.31 -2.18
N ALA A 57 -0.10 8.55 -2.25
CA ALA A 57 -1.09 7.55 -2.62
C ALA A 57 -0.84 6.92 -4.00
N LEU A 58 -0.42 7.71 -4.99
CA LEU A 58 -0.06 7.23 -6.32
C LEU A 58 1.16 6.30 -6.30
N LEU A 59 2.14 6.63 -5.48
CA LEU A 59 3.36 5.82 -5.35
C LEU A 59 3.08 4.51 -4.60
N GLY A 60 2.37 4.54 -3.48
CA GLY A 60 2.12 3.36 -2.67
C GLY A 60 1.05 2.45 -3.22
N GLY A 61 -0.09 3.00 -3.63
CA GLY A 61 -1.22 2.26 -4.20
C GLY A 61 -0.91 1.77 -5.62
N PRO A 62 -1.27 2.53 -6.67
CA PRO A 62 -1.18 2.03 -8.04
C PRO A 62 0.22 1.56 -8.46
N ILE A 63 1.27 2.29 -8.12
CA ILE A 63 2.64 1.92 -8.51
C ILE A 63 3.18 0.79 -7.63
N GLY A 64 3.16 0.98 -6.31
CA GLY A 64 3.73 0.02 -5.36
C GLY A 64 2.98 -1.30 -5.34
N MET A 65 1.65 -1.28 -5.29
CA MET A 65 0.83 -2.49 -5.27
C MET A 65 0.84 -3.22 -6.62
N THR A 66 0.81 -2.51 -7.75
CA THR A 66 0.98 -3.14 -9.08
C THR A 66 2.37 -3.78 -9.19
N GLY A 67 3.40 -3.12 -8.69
CA GLY A 67 4.75 -3.69 -8.58
C GLY A 67 4.76 -4.98 -7.74
N TYR A 68 4.07 -4.98 -6.60
CA TYR A 68 3.96 -6.14 -5.71
C TYR A 68 3.32 -7.35 -6.40
N VAL A 69 2.20 -7.12 -7.05
CA VAL A 69 1.50 -8.16 -7.85
C VAL A 69 2.38 -8.67 -8.98
N LEU A 70 3.06 -7.76 -9.69
CA LEU A 70 4.00 -8.12 -10.75
C LEU A 70 5.14 -9.00 -10.23
N ALA A 71 5.67 -8.67 -9.05
CA ALA A 71 6.71 -9.47 -8.40
C ALA A 71 6.18 -10.85 -8.01
N ILE A 72 5.02 -10.96 -7.35
CA ILE A 72 4.42 -12.24 -6.97
C ILE A 72 4.25 -13.15 -8.19
N ASN A 73 3.75 -12.61 -9.29
CA ASN A 73 3.47 -13.39 -10.50
C ASN A 73 4.74 -13.87 -11.24
N ASN A 74 5.89 -13.23 -10.98
CA ASN A 74 7.13 -13.52 -11.70
C ASN A 74 8.23 -14.19 -10.87
N ILE A 75 8.30 -13.91 -9.57
CA ILE A 75 9.31 -14.50 -8.65
C ILE A 75 8.69 -15.22 -7.45
N GLY A 76 7.36 -15.25 -7.36
CA GLY A 76 6.63 -15.90 -6.28
C GLY A 76 6.49 -15.04 -5.03
N ALA A 77 5.54 -15.41 -4.18
CA ALA A 77 5.17 -14.64 -2.98
C ALA A 77 6.31 -14.54 -1.96
N ALA A 78 7.08 -15.62 -1.75
CA ALA A 78 8.14 -15.66 -0.76
C ALA A 78 9.28 -14.67 -1.09
N TYR A 79 9.80 -14.69 -2.31
CA TYR A 79 10.84 -13.74 -2.74
C TYR A 79 10.32 -12.30 -2.77
N THR A 80 9.07 -12.10 -3.19
CA THR A 80 8.42 -10.78 -3.16
C THR A 80 8.35 -10.24 -1.73
N ALA A 81 7.93 -11.06 -0.76
CA ALA A 81 7.87 -10.67 0.64
C ALA A 81 9.25 -10.30 1.20
N ILE A 82 10.30 -11.07 0.89
CA ILE A 82 11.68 -10.77 1.30
C ILE A 82 12.11 -9.39 0.80
N ILE A 83 11.92 -9.13 -0.50
CA ILE A 83 12.41 -7.89 -1.12
C ILE A 83 11.53 -6.73 -0.67
N SER A 84 10.21 -6.87 -0.67
CA SER A 84 9.31 -5.79 -0.25
C SER A 84 9.52 -5.38 1.20
N ALA A 85 9.94 -6.29 2.09
CA ALA A 85 10.24 -5.99 3.48
C ALA A 85 11.33 -4.90 3.66
N PHE A 86 12.08 -4.55 2.61
CA PHE A 86 13.04 -3.45 2.64
C PHE A 86 12.40 -2.06 2.54
N TYR A 87 11.09 -1.94 2.28
CA TYR A 87 10.43 -0.62 2.18
C TYR A 87 10.64 0.29 3.40
N PRO A 88 10.72 -0.20 4.67
CA PRO A 88 10.96 0.68 5.79
C PRO A 88 12.39 1.23 5.82
N ALA A 89 13.36 0.51 5.25
CA ALA A 89 14.73 1.02 5.13
C ALA A 89 14.80 2.20 4.14
N VAL A 90 14.12 2.07 2.99
CA VAL A 90 13.98 3.17 2.02
C VAL A 90 13.22 4.32 2.64
N GLY A 91 12.11 4.05 3.32
CA GLY A 91 11.33 5.07 4.01
C GLY A 91 12.11 5.78 5.13
N ALA A 92 12.92 5.05 5.90
CA ALA A 92 13.79 5.64 6.92
C ALA A 92 14.84 6.58 6.31
N PHE A 93 15.45 6.17 5.19
CA PHE A 93 16.37 7.04 4.45
C PHE A 93 15.68 8.31 3.93
N LEU A 94 14.52 8.16 3.30
CA LEU A 94 13.75 9.30 2.81
C LEU A 94 13.25 10.19 3.94
N SER A 95 12.82 9.63 5.08
CA SER A 95 12.45 10.39 6.27
C SER A 95 13.60 11.20 6.82
N PHE A 96 14.81 10.64 6.83
CA PHE A 96 16.01 11.38 7.23
C PHE A 96 16.29 12.55 6.30
N VAL A 97 16.21 12.34 4.98
CA VAL A 97 16.53 13.37 3.98
C VAL A 97 15.43 14.46 3.91
N LEU A 98 14.16 14.06 3.82
CA LEU A 98 13.03 14.98 3.55
C LEU A 98 12.41 15.54 4.82
N LEU A 99 12.24 14.71 5.85
CA LEU A 99 11.57 15.08 7.09
C LEU A 99 12.55 15.46 8.20
N LYS A 100 13.85 15.22 8.00
CA LYS A 100 14.94 15.38 8.99
C LYS A 100 14.72 14.54 10.25
N GLU A 101 13.99 13.44 10.12
CA GLU A 101 13.80 12.46 11.20
C GLU A 101 15.10 11.71 11.45
N LYS A 102 15.48 11.57 12.73
CA LYS A 102 16.67 10.79 13.12
C LYS A 102 16.24 9.51 13.80
N MET A 103 16.76 8.39 13.35
CA MET A 103 16.63 7.12 14.06
C MET A 103 17.77 6.95 15.06
N GLY A 104 17.42 6.57 16.28
CA GLY A 104 18.41 6.17 17.30
C GLY A 104 19.06 4.83 16.94
N LYS A 105 20.27 4.58 17.48
CA LYS A 105 21.00 3.31 17.23
C LYS A 105 20.17 2.06 17.54
N GLY A 106 19.39 2.08 18.63
CA GLY A 106 18.51 0.97 19.00
C GLY A 106 17.40 0.73 17.95
N GLN A 107 16.84 1.80 17.37
CA GLN A 107 15.82 1.70 16.32
C GLN A 107 16.38 1.12 15.01
N ILE A 108 17.60 1.53 14.65
CA ILE A 108 18.30 0.96 13.48
C ILE A 108 18.58 -0.53 13.73
N LEU A 109 19.04 -0.90 14.92
CA LEU A 109 19.28 -2.31 15.27
C LEU A 109 17.97 -3.12 15.22
N SER A 110 16.87 -2.59 15.77
CA SER A 110 15.56 -3.26 15.73
C SER A 110 15.07 -3.45 14.30
N LEU A 111 15.24 -2.45 13.43
CA LEU A 111 14.90 -2.56 12.01
C LEU A 111 15.74 -3.65 11.32
N LEU A 112 17.03 -3.71 11.59
CA LEU A 112 17.91 -4.76 11.04
C LEU A 112 17.50 -6.15 11.51
N VAL A 113 17.17 -6.33 12.78
CA VAL A 113 16.68 -7.60 13.33
C VAL A 113 15.35 -8.01 12.67
N ALA A 114 14.41 -7.07 12.50
CA ALA A 114 13.15 -7.33 11.83
C ALA A 114 13.36 -7.74 10.36
N LEU A 115 14.22 -7.02 9.62
CA LEU A 115 14.58 -7.38 8.24
C LEU A 115 15.20 -8.78 8.16
N CYS A 116 16.15 -9.11 9.05
CA CYS A 116 16.74 -10.44 9.12
C CYS A 116 15.68 -11.53 9.40
N GLY A 117 14.72 -11.25 10.28
CA GLY A 117 13.61 -12.15 10.57
C GLY A 117 12.75 -12.43 9.34
N VAL A 118 12.31 -11.38 8.65
CA VAL A 118 11.50 -11.52 7.42
C VAL A 118 12.29 -12.22 6.31
N MET A 119 13.57 -11.90 6.14
CA MET A 119 14.43 -12.57 5.15
C MET A 119 14.57 -14.08 5.46
N THR A 120 14.75 -14.44 6.73
CA THR A 120 14.84 -15.84 7.16
C THR A 120 13.52 -16.58 6.90
N MET A 121 12.40 -16.00 7.32
CA MET A 121 11.08 -16.58 7.07
C MET A 121 10.79 -16.73 5.58
N GLY A 122 11.09 -15.71 4.79
CA GLY A 122 10.91 -15.75 3.34
C GLY A 122 11.79 -16.81 2.68
N TYR A 123 13.07 -16.92 3.09
CA TYR A 123 13.99 -17.94 2.58
C TYR A 123 13.49 -19.36 2.91
N LEU A 124 13.06 -19.61 4.14
CA LEU A 124 12.49 -20.90 4.54
C LEU A 124 11.18 -21.22 3.81
N SER A 125 10.40 -20.19 3.46
CA SER A 125 9.14 -20.33 2.74
C SER A 125 9.32 -20.40 1.22
N ALA A 126 10.48 -20.03 0.68
CA ALA A 126 10.72 -19.95 -0.76
C ALA A 126 10.64 -21.33 -1.44
N GLY A 127 11.05 -22.39 -0.74
CA GLY A 127 10.92 -23.79 -1.20
C GLY A 127 11.30 -23.97 -2.66
N SER A 128 10.39 -24.58 -3.43
CA SER A 128 10.49 -24.80 -4.88
C SER A 128 9.69 -23.76 -5.69
N SER A 129 9.69 -22.49 -5.26
CA SER A 129 8.99 -21.44 -6.01
C SER A 129 9.55 -21.33 -7.44
N GLU A 130 8.71 -21.56 -8.43
CA GLU A 130 9.08 -21.38 -9.82
C GLU A 130 9.23 -19.90 -10.15
N ILE A 131 10.39 -19.52 -10.69
CA ILE A 131 10.68 -18.16 -11.16
C ILE A 131 10.35 -18.10 -12.65
N ALA A 132 9.26 -17.42 -12.98
CA ALA A 132 8.82 -17.27 -14.36
C ALA A 132 9.67 -16.23 -15.12
N ASN A 133 9.93 -15.07 -14.51
CA ASN A 133 10.72 -13.98 -15.10
C ASN A 133 11.40 -13.15 -14.00
N ALA A 134 12.66 -13.48 -13.68
CA ALA A 134 13.40 -12.83 -12.62
C ALA A 134 13.59 -11.30 -12.83
N PRO A 135 14.00 -10.78 -14.02
CA PRO A 135 14.13 -9.35 -14.23
C PRO A 135 12.83 -8.57 -14.01
N LEU A 136 11.71 -9.09 -14.51
CA LEU A 136 10.40 -8.45 -14.39
C LEU A 136 9.89 -8.49 -12.94
N GLY A 137 10.09 -9.62 -12.26
CA GLY A 137 9.74 -9.76 -10.85
C GLY A 137 10.57 -8.86 -9.94
N LEU A 138 11.88 -8.74 -10.19
CA LEU A 138 12.73 -7.82 -9.44
C LEU A 138 12.36 -6.36 -9.69
N LEU A 139 12.04 -5.98 -10.93
CA LEU A 139 11.53 -4.63 -11.23
C LEU A 139 10.26 -4.34 -10.42
N GLY A 140 9.32 -5.27 -10.40
CA GLY A 140 8.10 -5.14 -9.59
C GLY A 140 8.40 -4.97 -8.11
N ALA A 141 9.28 -5.80 -7.55
CA ALA A 141 9.66 -5.72 -6.14
C ALA A 141 10.35 -4.39 -5.78
N VAL A 142 11.22 -3.88 -6.66
CA VAL A 142 11.85 -2.56 -6.47
C VAL A 142 10.82 -1.43 -6.51
N LEU A 143 9.87 -1.47 -7.45
CA LEU A 143 8.76 -0.51 -7.50
C LEU A 143 7.94 -0.53 -6.22
N THR A 144 7.70 -1.70 -5.65
CA THR A 144 7.01 -1.86 -4.36
C THR A 144 7.78 -1.20 -3.21
N VAL A 145 9.06 -1.51 -3.10
CA VAL A 145 9.92 -0.96 -2.02
C VAL A 145 9.99 0.57 -2.08
N ILE A 146 10.21 1.12 -3.27
CA ILE A 146 10.24 2.57 -3.48
C ILE A 146 8.85 3.18 -3.25
N GLY A 147 7.81 2.55 -3.79
CA GLY A 147 6.43 3.03 -3.69
C GLY A 147 5.97 3.13 -2.24
N TRP A 148 6.01 2.04 -1.48
CA TRP A 148 5.54 1.99 -0.09
C TRP A 148 6.43 2.82 0.85
N GLY A 149 7.76 2.79 0.66
CA GLY A 149 8.68 3.61 1.44
C GLY A 149 8.47 5.11 1.22
N SER A 150 8.21 5.52 -0.02
CA SER A 150 7.93 6.92 -0.37
C SER A 150 6.54 7.36 0.08
N GLU A 151 5.52 6.52 -0.04
CA GLU A 151 4.15 6.80 0.39
C GLU A 151 4.10 7.26 1.85
N ALA A 152 4.64 6.45 2.76
CA ALA A 152 4.60 6.74 4.18
C ALA A 152 5.28 8.09 4.51
N VAL A 153 6.38 8.40 3.82
CA VAL A 153 7.12 9.66 4.02
C VAL A 153 6.37 10.86 3.46
N LEU A 154 5.76 10.73 2.28
CA LEU A 154 4.95 11.80 1.69
C LEU A 154 3.67 12.03 2.47
N CYS A 155 3.01 10.98 2.96
CA CYS A 155 1.85 11.12 3.85
C CYS A 155 2.24 11.80 5.17
N ALA A 156 3.38 11.40 5.79
CA ALA A 156 3.90 12.09 6.96
C ALA A 156 4.21 13.57 6.68
N TRP A 157 4.74 13.88 5.51
CA TRP A 157 4.99 15.26 5.11
C TRP A 157 3.69 16.04 4.94
N GLY A 158 2.69 15.46 4.29
CA GLY A 158 1.37 16.06 4.13
C GLY A 158 0.65 16.31 5.46
N MET A 159 0.93 15.50 6.48
CA MET A 159 0.36 15.63 7.83
C MET A 159 1.13 16.57 8.75
N LYS A 160 2.19 17.27 8.28
CA LYS A 160 3.00 18.17 9.12
C LYS A 160 2.32 19.48 9.47
N ASP A 161 1.33 19.89 8.70
CA ASP A 161 0.53 21.07 8.99
C ASP A 161 -0.90 20.68 9.40
N ASP A 162 -1.63 21.61 9.98
CA ASP A 162 -2.99 21.37 10.47
C ASP A 162 -4.04 21.20 9.36
N ALA A 163 -3.62 21.24 8.09
CA ALA A 163 -4.53 21.13 6.95
C ALA A 163 -4.96 19.69 6.65
N VAL A 164 -4.16 18.71 7.06
CA VAL A 164 -4.42 17.27 6.83
C VAL A 164 -4.01 16.48 8.07
N ASP A 165 -4.97 15.92 8.76
CA ASP A 165 -4.71 14.95 9.84
C ASP A 165 -4.62 13.51 9.32
N ASP A 166 -4.36 12.56 10.22
CA ASP A 166 -4.16 11.15 9.94
C ASP A 166 -5.39 10.49 9.28
N GLU A 167 -6.60 10.76 9.77
CA GLU A 167 -7.83 10.21 9.20
C GLU A 167 -8.11 10.77 7.81
N THR A 168 -7.93 12.07 7.63
CA THR A 168 -8.08 12.77 6.34
C THR A 168 -7.02 12.31 5.34
N ALA A 169 -5.77 12.14 5.77
CA ALA A 169 -4.70 11.62 4.93
C ALA A 169 -5.02 10.21 4.43
N LEU A 170 -5.47 9.33 5.32
CA LEU A 170 -5.85 7.98 4.95
C LEU A 170 -7.05 7.96 3.98
N GLN A 171 -8.08 8.79 4.22
CA GLN A 171 -9.22 8.91 3.30
C GLN A 171 -8.77 9.35 1.89
N ILE A 172 -7.88 10.37 1.80
CA ILE A 172 -7.32 10.82 0.52
C ILE A 172 -6.54 9.68 -0.14
N ARG A 173 -5.73 8.96 0.62
CA ARG A 173 -4.89 7.86 0.12
C ARG A 173 -5.74 6.76 -0.49
N GLU A 174 -6.69 6.21 0.23
CA GLU A 174 -7.51 5.09 -0.23
C GLU A 174 -8.40 5.51 -1.42
N THR A 175 -9.01 6.69 -1.32
CA THR A 175 -9.85 7.21 -2.40
C THR A 175 -9.04 7.46 -3.68
N THR A 176 -7.85 8.04 -3.57
CA THR A 176 -6.98 8.28 -4.72
C THR A 176 -6.55 6.98 -5.38
N SER A 177 -6.10 5.99 -4.59
CA SER A 177 -5.70 4.70 -5.09
C SER A 177 -6.85 3.98 -5.80
N ALA A 178 -8.02 3.90 -5.18
CA ALA A 178 -9.22 3.30 -5.76
C ALA A 178 -9.62 3.99 -7.09
N LEU A 179 -9.62 5.32 -7.13
CA LEU A 179 -9.95 6.07 -8.35
C LEU A 179 -8.95 5.81 -9.48
N VAL A 180 -7.64 5.80 -9.18
CA VAL A 180 -6.63 5.55 -10.21
C VAL A 180 -6.68 4.11 -10.70
N TYR A 181 -6.90 3.15 -9.83
CA TYR A 181 -7.16 1.77 -10.24
C TYR A 181 -8.39 1.68 -11.14
N GLY A 182 -9.51 2.26 -10.72
CA GLY A 182 -10.77 2.19 -11.46
C GLY A 182 -10.70 2.89 -12.82
N VAL A 183 -10.13 4.10 -12.88
CA VAL A 183 -10.16 4.94 -14.09
C VAL A 183 -8.99 4.65 -15.03
N LEU A 184 -7.83 4.23 -14.51
CA LEU A 184 -6.62 4.07 -15.31
C LEU A 184 -6.17 2.60 -15.39
N VAL A 185 -5.94 1.94 -14.25
CA VAL A 185 -5.31 0.62 -14.24
C VAL A 185 -6.22 -0.46 -14.80
N LEU A 186 -7.47 -0.56 -14.30
CA LEU A 186 -8.44 -1.56 -14.80
C LEU A 186 -8.73 -1.43 -16.30
N PRO A 187 -8.96 -0.21 -16.86
CA PRO A 187 -9.10 -0.05 -18.30
C PRO A 187 -7.84 -0.44 -19.08
N LEU A 188 -6.66 -0.06 -18.59
CA LEU A 188 -5.39 -0.32 -19.28
C LEU A 188 -5.13 -1.83 -19.45
N PHE A 189 -5.52 -2.62 -18.46
CA PHE A 189 -5.39 -4.08 -18.47
C PHE A 189 -6.65 -4.81 -18.95
N GLY A 190 -7.68 -4.09 -19.39
CA GLY A 190 -8.97 -4.69 -19.80
C GLY A 190 -9.70 -5.44 -18.69
N ALA A 191 -9.37 -5.16 -17.43
CA ALA A 191 -9.79 -5.97 -16.28
C ALA A 191 -11.19 -5.64 -15.74
N TRP A 192 -11.88 -4.63 -16.29
CA TRP A 192 -13.22 -4.24 -15.82
C TRP A 192 -14.25 -5.35 -15.93
N HIS A 193 -14.28 -6.06 -17.06
CA HIS A 193 -15.24 -7.15 -17.25
C HIS A 193 -15.06 -8.25 -16.20
N PHE A 194 -13.80 -8.62 -15.92
CA PHE A 194 -13.46 -9.57 -14.88
C PHE A 194 -13.89 -9.05 -13.49
N THR A 195 -13.57 -7.80 -13.19
CA THR A 195 -13.88 -7.17 -11.89
C THR A 195 -15.38 -7.14 -11.62
N LEU A 196 -16.18 -6.69 -12.59
CA LEU A 196 -17.64 -6.64 -12.46
C LEU A 196 -18.24 -8.04 -12.29
N GLY A 197 -17.74 -9.03 -13.02
CA GLY A 197 -18.14 -10.42 -12.87
C GLY A 197 -17.77 -11.03 -11.51
N ALA A 198 -16.71 -10.52 -10.87
CA ALA A 198 -16.27 -10.98 -9.57
C ALA A 198 -17.09 -10.40 -8.40
N ILE A 199 -17.75 -9.24 -8.57
CA ILE A 199 -18.49 -8.56 -7.49
C ILE A 199 -19.47 -9.48 -6.74
N PRO A 200 -20.35 -10.29 -7.38
CA PRO A 200 -21.29 -11.15 -6.67
C PRO A 200 -20.66 -12.47 -6.18
N SER A 201 -19.38 -12.48 -5.86
CA SER A 201 -18.65 -13.70 -5.47
C SER A 201 -18.23 -13.71 -4.00
N MET A 202 -18.05 -14.90 -3.43
CA MET A 202 -17.51 -15.06 -2.07
C MET A 202 -16.11 -14.44 -1.89
N PRO A 203 -15.16 -14.57 -2.83
CA PRO A 203 -13.88 -13.85 -2.74
C PRO A 203 -14.03 -12.34 -2.57
N THR A 204 -14.95 -11.71 -3.28
CA THR A 204 -15.19 -10.26 -3.14
C THR A 204 -15.75 -9.90 -1.76
N LEU A 205 -16.64 -10.71 -1.20
CA LEU A 205 -17.09 -10.52 0.19
C LEU A 205 -15.93 -10.63 1.18
N ILE A 206 -15.03 -11.60 1.00
CA ILE A 206 -13.83 -11.74 1.83
C ILE A 206 -12.94 -10.51 1.70
N ILE A 207 -12.74 -10.00 0.48
CA ILE A 207 -11.96 -8.75 0.25
C ILE A 207 -12.63 -7.56 0.93
N ALA A 208 -13.95 -7.46 0.90
CA ALA A 208 -14.67 -6.37 1.57
C ALA A 208 -14.49 -6.42 3.11
N LEU A 209 -14.55 -7.61 3.71
CA LEU A 209 -14.28 -7.79 5.13
C LEU A 209 -12.80 -7.57 5.48
N ALA A 210 -11.89 -8.03 4.63
CA ALA A 210 -10.46 -7.74 4.76
C ALA A 210 -10.18 -6.23 4.66
N GLY A 211 -10.85 -5.52 3.75
CA GLY A 211 -10.80 -4.07 3.63
C GLY A 211 -11.30 -3.35 4.88
N LEU A 212 -12.33 -3.87 5.55
CA LEU A 212 -12.79 -3.32 6.84
C LEU A 212 -11.72 -3.46 7.93
N ALA A 213 -11.16 -4.67 8.08
CA ALA A 213 -10.07 -4.91 9.03
C ALA A 213 -8.81 -4.10 8.68
N GLY A 214 -8.47 -4.03 7.39
CA GLY A 214 -7.38 -3.22 6.85
C GLY A 214 -7.57 -1.74 7.15
N THR A 215 -8.77 -1.20 6.93
CA THR A 215 -9.10 0.20 7.26
C THR A 215 -8.86 0.50 8.74
N ALA A 216 -9.30 -0.39 9.64
CA ALA A 216 -9.05 -0.23 11.07
C ALA A 216 -7.54 -0.24 11.38
N SER A 217 -6.78 -1.17 10.79
CA SER A 217 -5.32 -1.24 10.92
C SER A 217 -4.64 0.02 10.40
N TYR A 218 -5.04 0.50 9.22
CA TYR A 218 -4.47 1.70 8.61
C TYR A 218 -4.76 2.97 9.40
N LEU A 219 -5.92 3.09 10.04
CA LEU A 219 -6.21 4.21 10.95
C LEU A 219 -5.19 4.27 12.09
N PHE A 220 -4.84 3.13 12.70
CA PHE A 220 -3.79 3.08 13.72
C PHE A 220 -2.41 3.36 13.14
N TYR A 221 -2.10 2.84 11.96
CA TYR A 221 -0.82 3.08 11.29
C TYR A 221 -0.60 4.55 10.95
N TYR A 222 -1.60 5.23 10.35
CA TYR A 222 -1.51 6.65 10.03
C TYR A 222 -1.44 7.53 11.29
N LYS A 223 -2.20 7.16 12.33
CA LYS A 223 -2.06 7.78 13.66
C LYS A 223 -0.65 7.59 14.22
N GLY A 224 -0.07 6.41 14.04
CA GLY A 224 1.33 6.14 14.38
C GLY A 224 2.30 7.02 13.60
N ILE A 225 2.12 7.16 12.27
CA ILE A 225 2.95 8.06 11.45
C ILE A 225 2.87 9.50 11.98
N ALA A 226 1.68 10.00 12.29
CA ALA A 226 1.49 11.34 12.82
C ALA A 226 2.14 11.53 14.21
N ALA A 227 2.07 10.51 15.08
CA ALA A 227 2.54 10.60 16.45
C ALA A 227 4.05 10.40 16.61
N ILE A 228 4.66 9.44 15.90
CA ILE A 228 6.06 9.03 16.12
C ILE A 228 6.96 9.16 14.90
N GLY A 229 6.41 9.64 13.77
CA GLY A 229 7.10 9.80 12.49
C GLY A 229 7.07 8.57 11.60
N ALA A 230 7.29 8.79 10.29
CA ALA A 230 7.15 7.75 9.28
C ALA A 230 8.16 6.61 9.47
N ALA A 231 9.43 6.94 9.73
CA ALA A 231 10.50 5.93 9.87
C ALA A 231 10.20 4.92 11.00
N ARG A 232 9.71 5.39 12.15
CA ARG A 232 9.39 4.52 13.29
C ARG A 232 8.11 3.74 13.07
N ALA A 233 7.08 4.38 12.52
CA ALA A 233 5.81 3.73 12.23
C ALA A 233 5.99 2.59 11.23
N MET A 234 6.76 2.79 10.15
CA MET A 234 7.10 1.74 9.19
C MET A 234 7.87 0.58 9.82
N ALA A 235 8.86 0.88 10.68
CA ALA A 235 9.64 -0.16 11.35
C ALA A 235 8.78 -1.04 12.28
N LEU A 236 7.75 -0.46 12.91
CA LEU A 236 6.77 -1.20 13.73
C LEU A 236 5.75 -1.97 12.89
N ASN A 237 5.47 -1.53 11.67
CA ASN A 237 4.47 -2.14 10.79
C ASN A 237 5.02 -3.36 10.02
N ILE A 238 6.33 -3.64 10.08
CA ILE A 238 6.96 -4.77 9.38
C ILE A 238 6.75 -6.12 10.11
N SER A 239 6.35 -6.07 11.39
CA SER A 239 6.14 -7.26 12.24
C SER A 239 4.69 -7.84 12.06
#